data_5be2e8d6da545d4a42062adc70735667
#
_entry.id   5be2e8d6da545d4a42062adc70735667
#
_cell.length_a   1.000
_cell.length_b   1.000
_cell.length_c   1.000
_cell.angle_alpha   90.00
_cell.angle_beta   90.00
_cell.angle_gamma   90.00
#
_symmetry.space_group_name_H-M   'P 1'
#
loop_
_entity.id
_entity.type
_entity.pdbx_description
1 polymer ?
#
loop_
_entity_poly.entity_id
_entity_poly.type
_entity_poly.pdbx_seq_one_letter_code
_entity_poly.pdbx_strand_id
1 'polypeptide(L)'
;MARLEGQKQKIFKYIKLNKQVTFAMLGNCLEFYDVTLYSFFAALLAPLFFPSASHSLSLLASFSAFALGIAMRPLGGIVFGHLGDQYGRKYALRISLVLIATPTLIIGLLPTYESLGPAAPLVLVLCLLLQGLC
;
A
#
# COMPACT_ATOMS: atom_id res chain seq x y z
N MET A 1 -10.93 -14.68 -45.04
CA MET A 1 -10.68 -15.30 -43.73
C MET A 1 -9.61 -14.58 -42.92
N ALA A 2 -8.43 -14.27 -43.42
CA ALA A 2 -7.35 -13.59 -42.69
C ALA A 2 -7.71 -12.21 -42.08
N ARG A 3 -8.62 -11.45 -42.73
CA ARG A 3 -9.06 -10.12 -42.23
C ARG A 3 -9.92 -10.23 -40.98
N LEU A 4 -10.71 -11.29 -40.85
CA LEU A 4 -11.56 -11.55 -39.67
C LEU A 4 -10.75 -12.05 -38.48
N GLU A 5 -9.70 -12.82 -38.71
CA GLU A 5 -8.77 -13.26 -37.66
C GLU A 5 -7.96 -12.07 -37.10
N GLY A 6 -7.51 -11.16 -37.95
CA GLY A 6 -6.81 -9.94 -37.52
C GLY A 6 -7.70 -9.03 -36.67
N GLN A 7 -8.99 -8.91 -36.99
CA GLN A 7 -9.94 -8.15 -36.16
C GLN A 7 -10.21 -8.83 -34.82
N LYS A 8 -10.38 -10.13 -34.76
CA LYS A 8 -10.55 -10.90 -33.51
C LYS A 8 -9.32 -10.75 -32.62
N GLN A 9 -8.13 -10.80 -33.16
CA GLN A 9 -6.90 -10.59 -32.37
C GLN A 9 -6.80 -9.16 -31.82
N LYS A 10 -7.18 -8.15 -32.59
CA LYS A 10 -7.22 -6.75 -32.10
C LYS A 10 -8.25 -6.60 -30.98
N ILE A 11 -9.45 -7.10 -31.13
CA ILE A 11 -10.52 -7.05 -30.12
C ILE A 11 -10.09 -7.79 -28.85
N PHE A 12 -9.48 -8.98 -28.98
CA PHE A 12 -8.97 -9.74 -27.83
C PHE A 12 -7.85 -9.01 -27.09
N LYS A 13 -6.95 -8.33 -27.83
CA LYS A 13 -5.90 -7.47 -27.29
C LYS A 13 -6.47 -6.25 -26.56
N TYR A 14 -7.51 -5.62 -27.11
CA TYR A 14 -8.23 -4.50 -26.49
C TYR A 14 -8.93 -4.90 -25.18
N ILE A 15 -9.63 -6.03 -25.17
CA ILE A 15 -10.32 -6.56 -23.98
C ILE A 15 -9.30 -6.94 -22.89
N LYS A 16 -8.17 -7.51 -23.28
CA LYS A 16 -7.10 -7.89 -22.36
C LYS A 16 -6.37 -6.66 -21.77
N LEU A 17 -6.19 -5.59 -22.56
CA LEU A 17 -5.68 -4.30 -22.09
C LEU A 17 -6.65 -3.63 -21.11
N ASN A 18 -7.95 -3.60 -21.42
CA ASN A 18 -8.96 -3.02 -20.54
C ASN A 18 -9.00 -3.69 -19.15
N LYS A 19 -8.95 -5.01 -19.09
CA LYS A 19 -8.88 -5.73 -17.81
C LYS A 19 -7.64 -5.36 -17.00
N GLN A 20 -6.48 -5.25 -17.64
CA GLN A 20 -5.24 -4.88 -16.95
C GLN A 20 -5.27 -3.45 -16.42
N VAL A 21 -5.79 -2.52 -17.22
CA VAL A 21 -5.98 -1.11 -16.81
C VAL A 21 -6.97 -1.03 -15.65
N THR A 22 -8.07 -1.76 -15.70
CA THR A 22 -9.06 -1.79 -14.62
C THR A 22 -8.45 -2.31 -13.31
N PHE A 23 -7.68 -3.40 -13.35
CA PHE A 23 -6.99 -3.91 -12.15
C PHE A 23 -5.95 -2.93 -11.61
N ALA A 24 -5.23 -2.23 -12.48
CA ALA A 24 -4.27 -1.20 -12.06
C ALA A 24 -4.99 0.00 -11.43
N MET A 25 -6.12 0.42 -11.98
CA MET A 25 -6.94 1.50 -11.39
C MET A 25 -7.52 1.11 -10.05
N LEU A 26 -8.01 -0.12 -9.90
CA LEU A 26 -8.50 -0.65 -8.62
C LEU A 26 -7.39 -0.71 -7.57
N GLY A 27 -6.18 -1.15 -7.95
CA GLY A 27 -5.02 -1.14 -7.05
C GLY A 27 -4.68 0.26 -6.55
N ASN A 28 -4.64 1.23 -7.47
CA ASN A 28 -4.38 2.63 -7.11
C ASN A 28 -5.49 3.24 -6.24
N CYS A 29 -6.75 2.89 -6.50
CA CYS A 29 -7.88 3.29 -5.65
C CYS A 29 -7.77 2.73 -4.23
N LEU A 30 -7.41 1.45 -4.10
CA LEU A 30 -7.21 0.81 -2.79
C LEU A 30 -6.06 1.45 -2.02
N GLU A 31 -4.96 1.75 -2.69
CA GLU A 31 -3.82 2.44 -2.10
C GLU A 31 -4.21 3.82 -1.58
N PHE A 32 -4.94 4.61 -2.39
CA PHE A 32 -5.41 5.92 -1.99
C PHE A 32 -6.41 5.85 -0.82
N TYR A 33 -7.25 4.82 -0.81
CA TYR A 33 -8.17 4.53 0.29
C TYR A 33 -7.43 4.23 1.59
N ASP A 34 -6.40 3.38 1.55
CA ASP A 34 -5.58 3.03 2.72
C ASP A 34 -4.89 4.26 3.33
N VAL A 35 -4.30 5.12 2.49
CA VAL A 35 -3.67 6.37 2.91
C VAL A 35 -4.68 7.31 3.58
N THR A 36 -5.85 7.46 2.98
CA THR A 36 -6.91 8.32 3.50
C THR A 36 -7.44 7.77 4.82
N LEU A 37 -7.65 6.47 4.89
CA LEU A 37 -8.15 5.78 6.09
C LEU A 37 -7.18 5.94 7.26
N TYR A 38 -5.88 5.72 7.03
CA TYR A 38 -4.86 5.95 8.05
C TYR A 38 -4.84 7.40 8.53
N SER A 39 -4.91 8.36 7.59
CA SER A 39 -4.94 9.79 7.93
C SER A 39 -6.11 10.17 8.85
N PHE A 40 -7.28 9.58 8.60
CA PHE A 40 -8.47 9.77 9.46
C PHE A 40 -8.30 9.13 10.83
N PHE A 41 -7.77 7.92 10.88
CA PHE A 41 -7.60 7.17 12.12
C PHE A 41 -6.31 7.53 12.88
N ALA A 42 -5.39 8.31 12.30
CA ALA A 42 -4.12 8.67 12.92
C ALA A 42 -4.30 9.29 14.31
N ALA A 43 -5.32 10.12 14.49
CA ALA A 43 -5.64 10.74 15.78
C ALA A 43 -6.13 9.72 16.83
N LEU A 44 -6.82 8.66 16.41
CA LEU A 44 -7.27 7.57 17.28
C LEU A 44 -6.13 6.57 17.55
N LEU A 45 -5.29 6.31 16.56
CA LEU A 45 -4.16 5.39 16.68
C LEU A 45 -3.01 5.98 17.52
N ALA A 46 -2.87 7.31 17.53
CA ALA A 46 -1.81 7.99 18.25
C ALA A 46 -1.72 7.58 19.74
N PRO A 47 -2.77 7.68 20.56
CA PRO A 47 -2.70 7.28 21.96
C PRO A 47 -2.61 5.75 22.15
N LEU A 48 -3.11 4.97 21.20
CA LEU A 48 -3.12 3.51 21.28
C LEU A 48 -1.76 2.87 21.01
N PHE A 49 -0.98 3.46 20.10
CA PHE A 49 0.33 2.92 19.68
C PHE A 49 1.51 3.76 20.16
N PHE A 50 1.31 5.05 20.41
CA PHE A 50 2.35 5.96 20.89
C PHE A 50 1.93 6.63 22.21
N PRO A 51 1.78 5.87 23.31
CA PRO A 51 1.43 6.47 24.58
C PRO A 51 2.57 7.37 25.06
N SER A 52 2.31 8.65 25.18
CA SER A 52 3.26 9.64 25.70
C SER A 52 2.59 10.55 26.72
N ALA A 53 3.42 11.26 27.50
CA ALA A 53 2.97 12.15 28.58
C ALA A 53 2.05 13.28 28.09
N SER A 54 2.09 13.63 26.80
CA SER A 54 1.20 14.63 26.19
C SER A 54 0.55 14.10 24.92
N HIS A 55 -0.73 14.42 24.76
CA HIS A 55 -1.52 14.06 23.58
C HIS A 55 -0.89 14.59 22.27
N SER A 56 -0.30 15.77 22.33
CA SER A 56 0.39 16.39 21.19
C SER A 56 1.61 15.58 20.71
N LEU A 57 2.39 15.01 21.63
CA LEU A 57 3.55 14.16 21.28
C LEU A 57 3.11 12.84 20.64
N SER A 58 2.03 12.22 21.12
CA SER A 58 1.46 11.02 20.51
C SER A 58 1.00 11.27 19.07
N LEU A 59 0.30 12.38 18.84
CA LEU A 59 -0.10 12.82 17.50
C LEU A 59 1.11 13.05 16.60
N LEU A 60 2.12 13.75 17.09
CA LEU A 60 3.34 14.02 16.31
C LEU A 60 4.05 12.74 15.92
N ALA A 61 4.15 11.76 16.81
CA ALA A 61 4.75 10.46 16.54
C ALA A 61 3.97 9.69 15.47
N SER A 62 2.64 9.66 15.57
CA SER A 62 1.77 8.98 14.60
C SER A 62 1.88 9.61 13.20
N PHE A 63 1.84 10.95 13.11
CA PHE A 63 2.00 11.65 11.83
C PHE A 63 3.42 11.54 11.27
N SER A 64 4.45 11.49 12.12
CA SER A 64 5.83 11.25 11.68
C SER A 64 6.02 9.86 11.08
N ALA A 65 5.42 8.83 11.70
CA ALA A 65 5.42 7.48 11.15
C ALA A 65 4.73 7.42 9.78
N PHE A 66 3.62 8.11 9.62
CA PHE A 66 2.90 8.24 8.36
C PHE A 66 3.73 8.98 7.29
N ALA A 67 4.37 10.08 7.66
CA ALA A 67 5.24 10.85 6.77
C ALA A 67 6.43 10.00 6.26
N LEU A 68 7.00 9.16 7.13
CA LEU A 68 8.05 8.20 6.74
C LEU A 68 7.53 7.19 5.71
N GLY A 69 6.33 6.67 5.88
CA GLY A 69 5.68 5.80 4.88
C GLY A 69 5.54 6.49 3.53
N ILE A 70 5.07 7.74 3.49
CA ILE A 70 4.96 8.51 2.23
C ILE A 70 6.33 8.79 1.62
N ALA A 71 7.35 9.08 2.44
CA ALA A 71 8.71 9.35 1.96
C ALA A 71 9.37 8.11 1.30
N MET A 72 8.91 6.91 1.63
CA MET A 72 9.39 5.67 1.00
C MET A 72 8.80 5.42 -0.40
N ARG A 73 7.72 6.10 -0.80
CA ARG A 73 7.06 5.91 -2.12
C ARG A 73 7.98 6.12 -3.33
N PRO A 74 8.86 7.14 -3.38
CA PRO A 74 9.77 7.29 -4.51
C PRO A 74 10.72 6.10 -4.66
N LEU A 75 11.17 5.51 -3.55
CA LEU A 75 12.01 4.31 -3.55
C LEU A 75 11.23 3.10 -4.06
N GLY A 76 9.99 2.96 -3.63
CA GLY A 76 9.06 1.93 -4.13
C GLY A 76 8.86 2.01 -5.63
N GLY A 77 8.65 3.21 -6.17
CA GLY A 77 8.52 3.43 -7.60
C GLY A 77 9.73 2.95 -8.40
N ILE A 78 10.95 3.15 -7.89
CA ILE A 78 12.19 2.64 -8.52
C ILE A 78 12.24 1.11 -8.45
N VAL A 79 11.98 0.52 -7.28
CA VAL A 79 12.04 -0.94 -7.06
C VAL A 79 11.00 -1.65 -7.91
N PHE A 80 9.73 -1.22 -7.86
CA PHE A 80 8.65 -1.84 -8.62
C PHE A 80 8.70 -1.52 -10.12
N GLY A 81 9.25 -0.37 -10.50
CA GLY A 81 9.56 -0.05 -11.89
C GLY A 81 10.56 -1.06 -12.47
N HIS A 82 11.67 -1.28 -11.79
CA HIS A 82 12.68 -2.27 -12.18
C HIS A 82 12.14 -3.70 -12.20
N LEU A 83 11.36 -4.07 -11.19
CA LEU A 83 10.70 -5.39 -11.13
C LEU A 83 9.72 -5.58 -12.28
N GLY A 84 8.97 -4.54 -12.63
CA GLY A 84 8.03 -4.54 -13.75
C GLY A 84 8.71 -4.69 -15.11
N ASP A 85 9.90 -4.12 -15.26
CA ASP A 85 10.69 -4.22 -16.51
C ASP A 85 11.36 -5.60 -16.65
N GLN A 86 11.83 -6.21 -15.56
CA GLN A 86 12.48 -7.52 -15.60
C GLN A 86 11.51 -8.71 -15.65
N TYR A 87 10.48 -8.70 -14.78
CA TYR A 87 9.57 -9.84 -14.61
C TYR A 87 8.18 -9.61 -15.23
N GLY A 88 7.98 -8.44 -15.79
CA GLY A 88 6.73 -8.04 -16.44
C GLY A 88 5.75 -7.35 -15.48
N ARG A 89 5.03 -6.37 -16.04
CA ARG A 89 4.12 -5.48 -15.30
C ARG A 89 3.01 -6.20 -14.53
N LYS A 90 2.57 -7.39 -15.01
CA LYS A 90 1.56 -8.19 -14.31
C LYS A 90 2.08 -8.78 -13.01
N TYR A 91 3.33 -9.20 -13.00
CA TYR A 91 3.98 -9.79 -11.84
C TYR A 91 4.21 -8.72 -10.77
N ALA A 92 4.76 -7.58 -11.18
CA ALA A 92 4.96 -6.43 -10.29
C ALA A 92 3.63 -5.98 -9.64
N LEU A 93 2.54 -5.87 -10.43
CA LEU A 93 1.22 -5.50 -9.91
C LEU A 93 0.68 -6.51 -8.87
N ARG A 94 0.86 -7.81 -9.08
CA ARG A 94 0.41 -8.83 -8.12
C ARG A 94 1.17 -8.74 -6.81
N ILE A 95 2.49 -8.58 -6.87
CA ILE A 95 3.33 -8.43 -5.68
C ILE A 95 2.94 -7.15 -4.92
N SER A 96 2.78 -6.03 -5.63
CA SER A 96 2.35 -4.77 -5.03
C SER A 96 1.03 -4.93 -4.27
N LEU A 97 0.01 -5.55 -4.87
CA LEU A 97 -1.28 -5.77 -4.20
C LEU A 97 -1.16 -6.64 -2.93
N VAL A 98 -0.35 -7.70 -2.97
CA VAL A 98 -0.10 -8.55 -1.79
C VAL A 98 0.66 -7.79 -0.71
N LEU A 99 1.64 -6.97 -1.12
CA LEU A 99 2.44 -6.16 -0.20
C LEU A 99 1.63 -5.02 0.44
N ILE A 100 0.58 -4.51 -0.20
CA ILE A 100 -0.34 -3.56 0.42
C ILE A 100 -1.31 -4.27 1.36
N ALA A 101 -1.89 -5.38 0.92
CA ALA A 101 -2.90 -6.11 1.70
C ALA A 101 -2.34 -6.72 3.00
N THR A 102 -1.11 -7.22 2.97
CA THR A 102 -0.50 -7.87 4.14
C THR A 102 -0.29 -6.93 5.32
N PRO A 103 0.36 -5.77 5.18
CA PRO A 103 0.50 -4.81 6.27
C PRO A 103 -0.83 -4.25 6.76
N THR A 104 -1.78 -3.99 5.86
CA THR A 104 -3.12 -3.53 6.25
C THR A 104 -3.83 -4.55 7.15
N LEU A 105 -3.75 -5.84 6.82
CA LEU A 105 -4.24 -6.93 7.67
C LEU A 105 -3.51 -6.98 9.02
N ILE A 106 -2.19 -6.85 9.02
CA ILE A 106 -1.38 -6.86 10.24
C ILE A 106 -1.77 -5.69 11.14
N ILE A 107 -1.90 -4.49 10.60
CA ILE A 107 -2.31 -3.30 11.35
C ILE A 107 -3.71 -3.49 11.95
N GLY A 108 -4.64 -4.08 11.19
CA GLY A 108 -6.00 -4.35 11.65
C GLY A 108 -6.09 -5.42 12.75
N LEU A 109 -5.13 -6.33 12.82
CA LEU A 109 -5.05 -7.40 13.83
C LEU A 109 -4.07 -7.05 14.96
N LEU A 110 -3.34 -5.94 14.84
CA LEU A 110 -2.30 -5.57 15.79
C LEU A 110 -2.91 -5.19 17.14
N PRO A 111 -2.55 -5.89 18.23
CA PRO A 111 -2.97 -5.50 19.56
C PRO A 111 -2.34 -4.18 19.98
N THR A 112 -3.01 -3.48 20.87
CA THR A 112 -2.61 -2.16 21.38
C THR A 112 -1.30 -2.22 22.17
N TYR A 113 -0.70 -1.06 22.42
CA TYR A 113 0.52 -0.92 23.21
C TYR A 113 0.44 -1.60 24.59
N GLU A 114 -0.75 -1.64 25.21
CA GLU A 114 -0.97 -2.29 26.50
C GLU A 114 -0.64 -3.80 26.46
N SER A 115 -0.82 -4.45 25.30
CA SER A 115 -0.59 -5.90 25.13
C SER A 115 0.81 -6.24 24.62
N LEU A 116 1.34 -5.46 23.67
CA LEU A 116 2.64 -5.71 23.01
C LEU A 116 3.77 -4.78 23.48
N GLY A 117 3.46 -3.78 24.28
CA GLY A 117 4.46 -2.80 24.74
C GLY A 117 5.14 -2.05 23.57
N PRO A 118 6.45 -1.76 23.68
CA PRO A 118 7.17 -0.98 22.66
C PRO A 118 7.29 -1.67 21.30
N ALA A 119 6.91 -2.94 21.17
CA ALA A 119 6.89 -3.64 19.88
C ALA A 119 5.72 -3.18 18.99
N ALA A 120 4.61 -2.75 19.57
CA ALA A 120 3.43 -2.31 18.81
C ALA A 120 3.73 -1.13 17.86
N PRO A 121 4.32 0.00 18.31
CA PRO A 121 4.66 1.10 17.42
C PRO A 121 5.72 0.72 16.39
N LEU A 122 6.65 -0.16 16.73
CA LEU A 122 7.69 -0.62 15.81
C LEU A 122 7.10 -1.43 14.65
N VAL A 123 6.18 -2.35 14.93
CA VAL A 123 5.47 -3.13 13.91
C VAL A 123 4.61 -2.21 13.05
N LEU A 124 3.92 -1.23 13.64
CA LEU A 124 3.13 -0.25 12.92
C LEU A 124 3.98 0.53 11.91
N VAL A 125 5.12 1.07 12.35
CA VAL A 125 6.05 1.82 11.49
C VAL A 125 6.59 0.93 10.37
N LEU A 126 6.98 -0.31 10.66
CA LEU A 126 7.42 -1.26 9.62
C LEU A 126 6.34 -1.54 8.59
N CYS A 127 5.09 -1.71 9.03
CA CYS A 127 3.96 -1.90 8.12
C CYS A 127 3.73 -0.68 7.22
N LEU A 128 3.81 0.53 7.78
CA LEU A 128 3.68 1.77 7.02
C LEU A 128 4.82 1.97 6.02
N LEU A 129 6.05 1.60 6.38
CA LEU A 129 7.20 1.62 5.45
C LEU A 129 7.00 0.64 4.31
N LEU A 130 6.51 -0.58 4.59
CA LEU A 130 6.20 -1.58 3.56
C LEU A 130 5.08 -1.12 2.63
N GLN A 131 4.02 -0.52 3.17
CA GLN A 131 2.95 0.09 2.36
C GLN A 131 3.47 1.24 1.51
N GLY A 132 4.35 2.06 2.07
CA GLY A 132 4.99 3.15 1.33
C GLY A 132 5.91 2.70 0.20
N LEU A 133 6.40 1.47 0.24
CA LEU A 133 7.26 0.90 -0.80
C LEU A 133 6.45 0.41 -2.01
N CYS A 134 5.15 0.25 -1.91
CA CYS A 134 4.25 -0.22 -2.97
C CYS A 134 3.65 0.93 -3.75
#